data_fcfd2412109591885bb75e01e6eed81e
#
_entry.id   fcfd2412109591885bb75e01e6eed81e
#
_cell.length_a   1.000
_cell.length_b   1.000
_cell.length_c   1.000
_cell.angle_alpha   90.00
_cell.angle_beta   90.00
_cell.angle_gamma   90.00
#
_symmetry.space_group_name_H-M   'P 1'
#
loop_
_entity.id
_entity.type
_entity.pdbx_description
1 polymer ?
#
loop_
_entity_poly.entity_id
_entity_poly.type
_entity_poly.pdbx_seq_one_letter_code
_entity_poly.pdbx_strand_id
1 'polypeptide(L)'
;VLALRGDPPRGTENYNRDADAFRHAAELVAFIREYNESGRHPDPDGFAIGVAGFPEGHPSTPNRLREMDFLKAKVDAGADYICTQLFFDNHSFLDYRERCLLAGIKVPILAGIMPVTSLSGMNRMAELSGGTCFPARLLKALKRAGSNPDAVQEVGIQYASSQCAELLDSGVDGIHFYTLNQSRATRQIYRNLGLKDSLQLLEHGEDK
;
A
#
# COMPACT_ATOMS: atom_id res chain seq x y z
N VAL A 1 -2.65 12.58 -5.97
CA VAL A 1 -1.99 11.69 -6.95
C VAL A 1 -1.06 10.72 -6.25
N LEU A 2 -0.80 9.52 -6.84
CA LEU A 2 0.21 8.58 -6.37
C LEU A 2 1.40 8.61 -7.35
N ALA A 3 2.51 9.21 -6.93
CA ALA A 3 3.70 9.38 -7.74
C ALA A 3 4.54 8.08 -7.74
N LEU A 4 4.51 7.35 -8.85
CA LEU A 4 5.20 6.08 -9.04
C LEU A 4 6.17 6.20 -10.22
N ARG A 5 7.33 5.52 -10.12
CA ARG A 5 8.24 5.39 -11.26
C ARG A 5 7.65 4.50 -12.36
N GLY A 6 6.80 3.55 -11.98
CA GLY A 6 6.24 2.54 -12.88
C GLY A 6 7.22 1.43 -13.26
N ASP A 7 6.68 0.41 -13.92
CA ASP A 7 7.44 -0.71 -14.47
C ASP A 7 7.67 -0.51 -15.97
N PRO A 8 8.69 -1.16 -16.56
CA PRO A 8 8.86 -1.18 -18.01
C PRO A 8 7.60 -1.70 -18.71
N PRO A 9 7.29 -1.22 -19.91
CA PRO A 9 6.19 -1.77 -20.69
C PRO A 9 6.36 -3.28 -20.91
N ARG A 10 5.26 -4.03 -20.84
CA ARG A 10 5.31 -5.49 -21.03
C ARG A 10 5.85 -5.83 -22.43
N GLY A 11 6.72 -6.83 -22.49
CA GLY A 11 7.31 -7.31 -23.74
C GLY A 11 8.52 -6.51 -24.23
N THR A 12 9.05 -5.58 -23.42
CA THR A 12 10.28 -4.87 -23.71
C THR A 12 11.45 -5.50 -22.93
N GLU A 13 12.21 -6.41 -23.58
CA GLU A 13 13.34 -7.11 -22.94
C GLU A 13 14.54 -6.20 -22.63
N ASN A 14 14.68 -5.08 -23.35
CA ASN A 14 15.80 -4.13 -23.23
C ASN A 14 15.32 -2.70 -23.03
N TYR A 15 14.42 -2.48 -22.08
CA TYR A 15 13.91 -1.15 -21.79
C TYR A 15 15.00 -0.23 -21.24
N ASN A 16 15.31 0.84 -21.97
CA ASN A 16 16.29 1.84 -21.53
C ASN A 16 15.63 2.85 -20.58
N ARG A 17 15.79 2.64 -19.27
CA ARG A 17 15.29 3.55 -18.23
C ARG A 17 15.98 4.92 -18.20
N ASP A 18 17.16 5.06 -18.82
CA ASP A 18 17.86 6.33 -18.89
C ASP A 18 17.16 7.33 -19.86
N ALA A 19 16.25 6.81 -20.69
CA ALA A 19 15.39 7.62 -21.55
C ALA A 19 14.10 8.10 -20.86
N ASP A 20 13.80 7.63 -19.65
CA ASP A 20 12.62 8.06 -18.90
C ASP A 20 12.77 9.53 -18.46
N ALA A 21 11.66 10.28 -18.47
CA ALA A 21 11.64 11.67 -18.02
C ALA A 21 12.04 11.79 -16.52
N PHE A 22 11.72 10.77 -15.72
CA PHE A 22 12.07 10.68 -14.31
C PHE A 22 12.73 9.33 -14.01
N ARG A 23 13.94 9.35 -13.50
CA ARG A 23 14.69 8.14 -13.10
C ARG A 23 14.19 7.56 -11.78
N HIS A 24 13.74 8.46 -10.88
CA HIS A 24 13.25 8.12 -9.54
C HIS A 24 11.92 8.82 -9.24
N ALA A 25 11.08 8.18 -8.42
CA ALA A 25 9.81 8.78 -8.01
C ALA A 25 10.00 10.12 -7.26
N ALA A 26 11.12 10.33 -6.58
CA ALA A 26 11.41 11.61 -5.93
C ALA A 26 11.49 12.79 -6.92
N GLU A 27 12.02 12.57 -8.12
CA GLU A 27 12.07 13.59 -9.17
C GLU A 27 10.66 13.95 -9.67
N LEU A 28 9.78 12.95 -9.80
CA LEU A 28 8.37 13.17 -10.14
C LEU A 28 7.65 13.93 -9.01
N VAL A 29 7.92 13.60 -7.75
CA VAL A 29 7.37 14.35 -6.59
C VAL A 29 7.79 15.81 -6.65
N ALA A 30 9.07 16.10 -6.84
CA ALA A 30 9.59 17.47 -6.95
C ALA A 30 8.93 18.22 -8.11
N PHE A 31 8.78 17.58 -9.28
CA PHE A 31 8.10 18.16 -10.43
C PHE A 31 6.63 18.52 -10.14
N ILE A 32 5.89 17.65 -9.45
CA ILE A 32 4.49 17.93 -9.08
C ILE A 32 4.43 19.06 -8.06
N ARG A 33 5.37 19.15 -7.11
CA ARG A 33 5.47 20.28 -6.18
C ARG A 33 5.71 21.60 -6.89
N GLU A 34 6.65 21.64 -7.80
CA GLU A 34 6.89 22.83 -8.64
C GLU A 34 5.64 23.23 -9.43
N TYR A 35 4.91 22.27 -9.99
CA TYR A 35 3.64 22.53 -10.66
C TYR A 35 2.60 23.13 -9.71
N ASN A 36 2.43 22.58 -8.49
CA ASN A 36 1.51 23.11 -7.48
C ASN A 36 1.87 24.58 -7.13
N GLU A 37 3.16 24.85 -6.91
CA GLU A 37 3.67 26.19 -6.54
C GLU A 37 3.53 27.20 -7.70
N SER A 38 3.44 26.74 -8.94
CA SER A 38 3.31 27.63 -10.11
C SER A 38 1.96 28.35 -10.22
N GLY A 39 0.97 27.98 -9.38
CA GLY A 39 -0.39 28.52 -9.42
C GLY A 39 -1.21 28.14 -10.65
N ARG A 40 -0.73 27.19 -11.46
CA ARG A 40 -1.44 26.70 -12.67
C ARG A 40 -2.54 25.69 -12.35
N HIS A 41 -2.51 25.08 -11.17
CA HIS A 41 -3.56 24.17 -10.76
C HIS A 41 -4.83 24.94 -10.43
N PRO A 42 -6.04 24.49 -10.88
CA PRO A 42 -7.31 25.20 -10.61
C PRO A 42 -7.68 25.22 -9.12
N ASP A 43 -7.26 24.23 -8.35
CA ASP A 43 -7.37 24.20 -6.90
C ASP A 43 -6.11 24.84 -6.30
N PRO A 44 -6.23 25.85 -5.41
CA PRO A 44 -5.10 26.53 -4.79
C PRO A 44 -4.22 25.59 -3.94
N ASP A 45 -4.78 24.51 -3.39
CA ASP A 45 -4.03 23.53 -2.61
C ASP A 45 -3.23 22.55 -3.51
N GLY A 46 -3.53 22.52 -4.82
CA GLY A 46 -2.85 21.66 -5.80
C GLY A 46 -3.14 20.17 -5.60
N PHE A 47 -2.20 19.34 -6.02
CA PHE A 47 -2.28 17.88 -5.83
C PHE A 47 -1.67 17.46 -4.51
N ALA A 48 -2.42 16.72 -3.68
CA ALA A 48 -1.81 15.90 -2.63
C ALA A 48 -1.00 14.74 -3.27
N ILE A 49 0.24 14.53 -2.80
CA ILE A 49 1.22 13.64 -3.42
C ILE A 49 1.50 12.44 -2.52
N GLY A 50 1.02 11.27 -2.92
CA GLY A 50 1.37 10.00 -2.29
C GLY A 50 2.57 9.34 -2.97
N VAL A 51 3.30 8.52 -2.22
CA VAL A 51 4.40 7.70 -2.73
C VAL A 51 4.30 6.26 -2.23
N ALA A 52 4.89 5.32 -2.97
CA ALA A 52 4.90 3.92 -2.55
C ALA A 52 5.92 3.67 -1.43
N GLY A 53 5.48 2.86 -0.43
CA GLY A 53 6.31 2.25 0.60
C GLY A 53 6.27 0.73 0.51
N PHE A 54 7.27 0.04 1.06
CA PHE A 54 7.42 -1.42 0.94
C PHE A 54 7.70 -2.06 2.31
N PRO A 55 6.67 -2.45 3.07
CA PRO A 55 6.84 -3.05 4.41
C PRO A 55 7.77 -4.26 4.41
N GLU A 56 7.64 -5.12 3.40
CA GLU A 56 8.45 -6.33 3.25
C GLU A 56 9.70 -6.12 2.39
N GLY A 57 9.92 -4.87 1.89
CA GLY A 57 11.04 -4.43 1.05
C GLY A 57 10.77 -4.45 -0.43
N HIS A 58 11.51 -3.60 -1.12
CA HIS A 58 11.42 -3.52 -2.57
C HIS A 58 12.27 -4.63 -3.21
N PRO A 59 11.72 -5.43 -4.15
CA PRO A 59 12.43 -6.60 -4.71
C PRO A 59 13.75 -6.23 -5.40
N SER A 60 13.84 -5.06 -6.03
CA SER A 60 15.08 -4.59 -6.67
C SER A 60 16.05 -3.85 -5.74
N THR A 61 15.72 -3.71 -4.46
CA THR A 61 16.56 -3.02 -3.46
C THR A 61 16.68 -3.86 -2.19
N PRO A 62 17.49 -4.94 -2.20
CA PRO A 62 17.61 -5.85 -1.05
C PRO A 62 18.15 -5.17 0.22
N ASN A 63 18.90 -4.09 0.08
CA ASN A 63 19.42 -3.33 1.21
C ASN A 63 18.34 -2.44 1.80
N ARG A 64 17.84 -2.80 2.98
CA ARG A 64 16.76 -2.12 3.70
C ARG A 64 17.09 -0.68 4.11
N LEU A 65 18.35 -0.38 4.41
CA LEU A 65 18.77 0.99 4.73
C LEU A 65 18.69 1.87 3.49
N ARG A 66 19.23 1.38 2.37
CA ARG A 66 19.16 2.10 1.09
C ARG A 66 17.72 2.31 0.61
N GLU A 67 16.85 1.34 0.84
CA GLU A 67 15.43 1.49 0.56
C GLU A 67 14.80 2.62 1.38
N MET A 68 15.15 2.71 2.67
CA MET A 68 14.70 3.79 3.56
C MET A 68 15.24 5.15 3.10
N ASP A 69 16.50 5.23 2.63
CA ASP A 69 17.05 6.46 2.04
C ASP A 69 16.24 6.90 0.80
N PHE A 70 15.86 5.97 -0.06
CA PHE A 70 15.00 6.27 -1.21
C PHE A 70 13.60 6.73 -0.81
N LEU A 71 13.02 6.14 0.24
CA LEU A 71 11.74 6.58 0.77
C LEU A 71 11.87 7.99 1.36
N LYS A 72 12.88 8.21 2.17
CA LYS A 72 13.16 9.53 2.77
C LYS A 72 13.33 10.60 1.69
N ALA A 73 14.07 10.32 0.63
CA ALA A 73 14.25 11.23 -0.50
C ALA A 73 12.91 11.62 -1.16
N LYS A 74 11.95 10.69 -1.26
CA LYS A 74 10.60 11.00 -1.78
C LYS A 74 9.82 11.92 -0.85
N VAL A 75 9.92 11.69 0.47
CA VAL A 75 9.27 12.53 1.48
C VAL A 75 9.90 13.92 1.52
N ASP A 76 11.24 14.00 1.50
CA ASP A 76 11.97 15.27 1.48
C ASP A 76 11.73 16.09 0.20
N ALA A 77 11.44 15.42 -0.92
CA ALA A 77 11.01 16.07 -2.16
C ALA A 77 9.57 16.63 -2.09
N GLY A 78 8.83 16.34 -1.01
CA GLY A 78 7.51 16.93 -0.75
C GLY A 78 6.34 15.96 -0.88
N ALA A 79 6.52 14.65 -0.68
CA ALA A 79 5.38 13.74 -0.60
C ALA A 79 4.57 14.02 0.70
N ASP A 80 3.23 13.98 0.57
CA ASP A 80 2.30 14.24 1.67
C ASP A 80 1.93 13.00 2.46
N TYR A 81 1.97 11.82 1.82
CA TYR A 81 1.65 10.54 2.46
C TYR A 81 2.35 9.36 1.76
N ILE A 82 2.41 8.25 2.46
CA ILE A 82 2.93 6.98 1.94
C ILE A 82 1.77 6.00 1.82
N CYS A 83 1.65 5.34 0.65
CA CYS A 83 0.75 4.21 0.45
C CYS A 83 1.61 2.95 0.32
N THR A 84 1.44 1.96 1.22
CA THR A 84 2.31 0.79 1.18
C THR A 84 1.89 -0.23 0.13
N GLN A 85 2.85 -1.01 -0.36
CA GLN A 85 2.57 -2.26 -1.04
C GLN A 85 1.73 -3.16 -0.13
N LEU A 86 0.91 -4.03 -0.75
CA LEU A 86 0.12 -5.01 -0.01
C LEU A 86 1.03 -5.95 0.80
N PHE A 87 0.54 -6.36 1.96
CA PHE A 87 1.19 -7.32 2.87
C PHE A 87 0.11 -8.14 3.59
N PHE A 88 0.50 -9.26 4.17
CA PHE A 88 -0.42 -10.16 4.89
C PHE A 88 -0.05 -10.38 6.35
N ASP A 89 1.11 -9.87 6.80
CA ASP A 89 1.55 -9.89 8.18
C ASP A 89 1.65 -8.47 8.73
N ASN A 90 0.81 -8.14 9.72
CA ASN A 90 0.79 -6.81 10.33
C ASN A 90 2.11 -6.44 11.02
N HIS A 91 2.86 -7.43 11.51
CA HIS A 91 4.19 -7.17 12.07
C HIS A 91 5.14 -6.52 11.06
N SER A 92 5.09 -6.94 9.78
CA SER A 92 5.90 -6.33 8.72
C SER A 92 5.59 -4.84 8.56
N PHE A 93 4.31 -4.46 8.62
CA PHE A 93 3.88 -3.06 8.53
C PHE A 93 4.26 -2.26 9.78
N LEU A 94 4.01 -2.80 10.97
CA LEU A 94 4.29 -2.10 12.23
C LEU A 94 5.80 -1.85 12.40
N ASP A 95 6.65 -2.85 12.11
CA ASP A 95 8.10 -2.68 12.07
C ASP A 95 8.54 -1.64 11.01
N TYR A 96 7.91 -1.67 9.84
CA TYR A 96 8.18 -0.67 8.78
C TYR A 96 7.82 0.74 9.25
N ARG A 97 6.67 0.93 9.88
CA ARG A 97 6.23 2.23 10.44
C ARG A 97 7.23 2.75 11.48
N GLU A 98 7.70 1.89 12.37
CA GLU A 98 8.71 2.27 13.36
C GLU A 98 10.03 2.67 12.70
N ARG A 99 10.50 1.93 11.72
CA ARG A 99 11.70 2.29 10.94
C ARG A 99 11.54 3.63 10.20
N CYS A 100 10.37 3.91 9.66
CA CYS A 100 10.07 5.22 9.06
C CYS A 100 10.19 6.35 10.09
N LEU A 101 9.61 6.16 11.27
CA LEU A 101 9.69 7.13 12.36
C LEU A 101 11.14 7.38 12.80
N LEU A 102 11.93 6.32 12.97
CA LEU A 102 13.37 6.43 13.32
C LEU A 102 14.19 7.14 12.22
N ALA A 103 13.79 6.99 10.94
CA ALA A 103 14.38 7.72 9.82
C ALA A 103 13.91 9.19 9.71
N GLY A 104 13.06 9.65 10.63
CA GLY A 104 12.53 11.01 10.64
C GLY A 104 11.40 11.25 9.63
N ILE A 105 10.75 10.20 9.12
CA ILE A 105 9.58 10.28 8.26
C ILE A 105 8.35 10.46 9.16
N LYS A 106 7.61 11.56 8.95
CA LYS A 106 6.47 11.96 9.80
C LYS A 106 5.14 12.05 9.02
N VAL A 107 5.18 11.85 7.71
CA VAL A 107 3.96 11.86 6.89
C VAL A 107 3.11 10.61 7.18
N PRO A 108 1.78 10.69 7.02
CA PRO A 108 0.89 9.55 7.22
C PRO A 108 1.28 8.33 6.37
N ILE A 109 1.15 7.12 6.95
CA ILE A 109 1.45 5.86 6.27
C ILE A 109 0.18 5.02 6.18
N LEU A 110 -0.38 4.92 4.97
CA LEU A 110 -1.58 4.13 4.70
C LEU A 110 -1.21 2.65 4.47
N ALA A 111 -1.83 1.78 5.25
CA ALA A 111 -1.63 0.34 5.16
C ALA A 111 -2.32 -0.24 3.91
N GLY A 112 -1.55 -0.81 3.00
CA GLY A 112 -2.03 -1.41 1.76
C GLY A 112 -2.61 -2.81 1.99
N ILE A 113 -3.91 -2.98 1.84
CA ILE A 113 -4.62 -4.25 2.07
C ILE A 113 -5.26 -4.75 0.79
N MET A 114 -5.07 -6.03 0.52
CA MET A 114 -5.72 -6.73 -0.60
C MET A 114 -6.28 -8.07 -0.13
N PRO A 115 -7.61 -8.26 -0.07
CA PRO A 115 -8.18 -9.55 0.30
C PRO A 115 -7.92 -10.61 -0.77
N VAL A 116 -7.58 -11.83 -0.35
CA VAL A 116 -7.48 -12.98 -1.26
C VAL A 116 -8.89 -13.42 -1.65
N THR A 117 -9.25 -13.22 -2.91
CA THR A 117 -10.59 -13.59 -3.44
C THR A 117 -10.58 -14.85 -4.27
N SER A 118 -9.40 -15.36 -4.66
CA SER A 118 -9.22 -16.62 -5.37
C SER A 118 -7.78 -17.13 -5.23
N LEU A 119 -7.56 -18.43 -5.40
CA LEU A 119 -6.21 -19.01 -5.36
C LEU A 119 -5.34 -18.54 -6.54
N SER A 120 -5.90 -18.43 -7.74
CA SER A 120 -5.19 -17.88 -8.90
C SER A 120 -4.84 -16.40 -8.70
N GLY A 121 -5.73 -15.62 -8.08
CA GLY A 121 -5.49 -14.24 -7.69
C GLY A 121 -4.34 -14.12 -6.68
N MET A 122 -4.27 -15.02 -5.69
CA MET A 122 -3.17 -15.06 -4.72
C MET A 122 -1.81 -15.27 -5.40
N ASN A 123 -1.70 -16.23 -6.33
CA ASN A 123 -0.47 -16.45 -7.07
C ASN A 123 -0.06 -15.21 -7.89
N ARG A 124 -1.03 -14.55 -8.52
CA ARG A 124 -0.78 -13.31 -9.25
C ARG A 124 -0.36 -12.16 -8.34
N MET A 125 -0.92 -12.07 -7.11
CA MET A 125 -0.46 -11.09 -6.12
C MET A 125 1.02 -11.31 -5.77
N ALA A 126 1.44 -12.56 -5.54
CA ALA A 126 2.82 -12.91 -5.26
C ALA A 126 3.78 -12.45 -6.39
N GLU A 127 3.39 -12.67 -7.65
CA GLU A 127 4.16 -12.24 -8.82
C GLU A 127 4.24 -10.72 -8.93
N LEU A 128 3.10 -10.02 -8.80
CA LEU A 128 3.01 -8.57 -8.99
C LEU A 128 3.61 -7.77 -7.83
N SER A 129 3.57 -8.30 -6.61
CA SER A 129 4.13 -7.63 -5.42
C SER A 129 5.65 -7.80 -5.28
N GLY A 130 6.24 -8.66 -6.12
CA GLY A 130 7.69 -8.93 -6.08
C GLY A 130 8.11 -9.79 -4.91
N GLY A 131 7.21 -10.65 -4.39
CA GLY A 131 7.55 -11.64 -3.36
C GLY A 131 6.93 -11.37 -1.99
N THR A 132 5.70 -10.87 -1.94
CA THR A 132 4.93 -10.73 -0.69
C THR A 132 4.85 -12.07 0.06
N CYS A 133 5.09 -12.03 1.37
CA CYS A 133 5.02 -13.18 2.26
C CYS A 133 3.58 -13.53 2.62
N PHE A 134 3.19 -14.78 2.41
CA PHE A 134 1.89 -15.30 2.86
C PHE A 134 2.07 -16.05 4.18
N PRO A 135 1.50 -15.58 5.30
CA PRO A 135 1.62 -16.25 6.58
C PRO A 135 1.03 -17.67 6.56
N ALA A 136 1.66 -18.60 7.27
CA ALA A 136 1.25 -20.00 7.32
C ALA A 136 -0.22 -20.18 7.76
N ARG A 137 -0.73 -19.29 8.64
CA ARG A 137 -2.15 -19.31 9.07
C ARG A 137 -3.10 -19.07 7.89
N LEU A 138 -2.78 -18.13 6.98
CA LEU A 138 -3.57 -17.85 5.79
C LEU A 138 -3.51 -19.03 4.81
N LEU A 139 -2.31 -19.52 4.51
CA LEU A 139 -2.13 -20.66 3.59
C LEU A 139 -2.85 -21.92 4.08
N LYS A 140 -2.79 -22.22 5.40
CA LYS A 140 -3.51 -23.35 5.98
C LYS A 140 -5.04 -23.17 5.88
N ALA A 141 -5.56 -21.96 6.08
CA ALA A 141 -6.99 -21.67 5.96
C ALA A 141 -7.47 -21.82 4.50
N LEU A 142 -6.74 -21.28 3.54
CA LEU A 142 -7.02 -21.42 2.11
C LEU A 142 -6.94 -22.89 1.66
N LYS A 143 -5.96 -23.65 2.16
CA LYS A 143 -5.85 -25.09 1.87
C LYS A 143 -7.08 -25.86 2.37
N ARG A 144 -7.61 -25.53 3.55
CA ARG A 144 -8.85 -26.14 4.07
C ARG A 144 -10.09 -25.77 3.25
N ALA A 145 -10.17 -24.54 2.72
CA ALA A 145 -11.24 -24.13 1.81
C ALA A 145 -11.22 -24.92 0.48
N GLY A 146 -10.07 -25.48 0.11
CA GLY A 146 -9.91 -26.35 -1.06
C GLY A 146 -10.14 -25.60 -2.37
N SER A 147 -10.84 -26.26 -3.31
CA SER A 147 -11.17 -25.69 -4.62
C SER A 147 -12.53 -24.98 -4.67
N ASN A 148 -13.22 -24.85 -3.54
CA ASN A 148 -14.50 -24.13 -3.49
C ASN A 148 -14.25 -22.61 -3.54
N PRO A 149 -14.64 -21.90 -4.62
CA PRO A 149 -14.34 -20.48 -4.79
C PRO A 149 -14.98 -19.60 -3.72
N ASP A 150 -16.20 -19.91 -3.28
CA ASP A 150 -16.91 -19.13 -2.27
C ASP A 150 -16.23 -19.29 -0.90
N ALA A 151 -15.80 -20.50 -0.55
CA ALA A 151 -15.05 -20.74 0.68
C ALA A 151 -13.68 -20.03 0.69
N VAL A 152 -12.98 -20.01 -0.45
CA VAL A 152 -11.70 -19.27 -0.60
C VAL A 152 -11.92 -17.77 -0.42
N GLN A 153 -12.96 -17.22 -1.06
CA GLN A 153 -13.29 -15.80 -0.93
C GLN A 153 -13.65 -15.42 0.52
N GLU A 154 -14.45 -16.24 1.19
CA GLU A 154 -14.85 -16.02 2.58
C GLU A 154 -13.63 -16.04 3.53
N VAL A 155 -12.73 -17.00 3.37
CA VAL A 155 -11.48 -17.08 4.13
C VAL A 155 -10.64 -15.81 3.92
N GLY A 156 -10.51 -15.35 2.67
CA GLY A 156 -9.73 -14.15 2.35
C GLY A 156 -10.35 -12.87 2.94
N ILE A 157 -11.67 -12.73 2.88
CA ILE A 157 -12.40 -11.58 3.48
C ILE A 157 -12.25 -11.61 5.00
N GLN A 158 -12.45 -12.76 5.64
CA GLN A 158 -12.30 -12.92 7.08
C GLN A 158 -10.89 -12.57 7.54
N TYR A 159 -9.87 -13.07 6.82
CA TYR A 159 -8.47 -12.77 7.12
C TYR A 159 -8.18 -11.27 7.02
N ALA A 160 -8.58 -10.64 5.92
CA ALA A 160 -8.39 -9.20 5.72
C ALA A 160 -9.18 -8.35 6.74
N SER A 161 -10.39 -8.78 7.15
CA SER A 161 -11.15 -8.11 8.21
C SER A 161 -10.41 -8.13 9.54
N SER A 162 -9.87 -9.30 9.95
CA SER A 162 -9.06 -9.41 11.17
C SER A 162 -7.79 -8.59 11.10
N GLN A 163 -7.13 -8.59 9.93
CA GLN A 163 -5.94 -7.78 9.66
C GLN A 163 -6.23 -6.28 9.80
N CYS A 164 -7.33 -5.81 9.22
CA CYS A 164 -7.75 -4.41 9.32
C CYS A 164 -8.10 -4.02 10.77
N ALA A 165 -8.83 -4.87 11.50
CA ALA A 165 -9.16 -4.61 12.90
C ALA A 165 -7.91 -4.41 13.76
N GLU A 166 -6.93 -5.34 13.66
CA GLU A 166 -5.66 -5.26 14.38
C GLU A 166 -4.85 -4.01 14.02
N LEU A 167 -4.84 -3.60 12.74
CA LEU A 167 -4.18 -2.38 12.29
C LEU A 167 -4.85 -1.13 12.88
N LEU A 168 -6.19 -1.06 12.86
CA LEU A 168 -6.95 0.05 13.44
C LEU A 168 -6.72 0.15 14.95
N ASP A 169 -6.73 -0.98 15.67
CA ASP A 169 -6.42 -1.04 17.10
C ASP A 169 -4.97 -0.60 17.40
N SER A 170 -4.06 -0.78 16.43
CA SER A 170 -2.67 -0.31 16.50
C SER A 170 -2.49 1.17 16.12
N GLY A 171 -3.58 1.89 15.87
CA GLY A 171 -3.58 3.32 15.55
C GLY A 171 -2.84 3.64 14.25
N VAL A 172 -3.19 2.95 13.15
CA VAL A 172 -2.67 3.31 11.82
C VAL A 172 -3.34 4.56 11.28
N ASP A 173 -2.62 5.34 10.47
CA ASP A 173 -3.13 6.58 9.87
C ASP A 173 -4.28 6.34 8.88
N GLY A 174 -4.38 5.13 8.34
CA GLY A 174 -5.45 4.73 7.42
C GLY A 174 -5.16 3.42 6.70
N ILE A 175 -6.18 2.93 5.99
CA ILE A 175 -6.12 1.70 5.20
C ILE A 175 -6.42 2.03 3.74
N HIS A 176 -5.53 1.58 2.84
CA HIS A 176 -5.72 1.63 1.40
C HIS A 176 -6.07 0.25 0.85
N PHE A 177 -7.24 0.12 0.21
CA PHE A 177 -7.66 -1.15 -0.37
C PHE A 177 -7.30 -1.28 -1.84
N TYR A 178 -6.56 -2.32 -2.19
CA TYR A 178 -6.35 -2.75 -3.57
C TYR A 178 -7.56 -3.57 -4.03
N THR A 179 -8.45 -2.97 -4.82
CA THR A 179 -9.73 -3.57 -5.18
C THR A 179 -9.77 -4.14 -6.59
N LEU A 180 -8.86 -3.74 -7.49
CA LEU A 180 -8.90 -4.05 -8.92
C LEU A 180 -10.29 -3.79 -9.55
N ASN A 181 -10.94 -2.69 -9.16
CA ASN A 181 -12.31 -2.31 -9.52
C ASN A 181 -13.42 -3.29 -9.06
N GLN A 182 -13.13 -4.14 -8.06
CA GLN A 182 -14.09 -5.08 -7.49
C GLN A 182 -14.36 -4.71 -6.03
N SER A 183 -15.52 -4.11 -5.76
CA SER A 183 -15.84 -3.57 -4.43
C SER A 183 -16.42 -4.59 -3.43
N ARG A 184 -16.86 -5.79 -3.89
CA ARG A 184 -17.62 -6.73 -3.06
C ARG A 184 -16.88 -7.14 -1.78
N ALA A 185 -15.63 -7.55 -1.90
CA ALA A 185 -14.82 -7.99 -0.75
C ALA A 185 -14.55 -6.82 0.21
N THR A 186 -14.15 -5.66 -0.30
CA THR A 186 -13.90 -4.46 0.51
C THR A 186 -15.15 -4.01 1.25
N ARG A 187 -16.32 -3.97 0.60
CA ARG A 187 -17.59 -3.64 1.26
C ARG A 187 -17.94 -4.63 2.37
N GLN A 188 -17.62 -5.92 2.20
CA GLN A 188 -17.84 -6.91 3.26
C GLN A 188 -16.88 -6.69 4.45
N ILE A 189 -15.62 -6.33 4.18
CA ILE A 189 -14.65 -5.96 5.23
C ILE A 189 -15.17 -4.76 6.03
N TYR A 190 -15.66 -3.69 5.39
CA TYR A 190 -16.26 -2.55 6.08
C TYR A 190 -17.39 -2.98 7.03
N ARG A 191 -18.31 -3.84 6.55
CA ARG A 191 -19.40 -4.37 7.38
C ARG A 191 -18.89 -5.19 8.57
N ASN A 192 -17.88 -6.03 8.35
CA ASN A 192 -17.27 -6.86 9.40
C ASN A 192 -16.60 -6.01 10.49
N LEU A 193 -16.10 -4.82 10.12
CA LEU A 193 -15.51 -3.84 11.03
C LEU A 193 -16.56 -2.95 11.72
N GLY A 194 -17.85 -3.12 11.38
CA GLY A 194 -18.93 -2.28 11.92
C GLY A 194 -19.00 -0.88 11.30
N LEU A 195 -18.22 -0.61 10.24
CA LEU A 195 -18.12 0.70 9.60
C LEU A 195 -19.19 0.85 8.52
N LYS A 196 -19.80 2.03 8.42
CA LYS A 196 -20.72 2.41 7.34
C LYS A 196 -20.01 3.22 6.27
N ASP A 197 -19.12 4.10 6.69
CA ASP A 197 -18.28 4.96 5.84
C ASP A 197 -16.96 5.30 6.54
N SER A 198 -16.06 6.00 5.84
CA SER A 198 -14.76 6.38 6.38
C SER A 198 -14.79 7.51 7.40
N LEU A 199 -15.89 8.27 7.49
CA LEU A 199 -16.01 9.38 8.45
C LEU A 199 -16.12 8.87 9.88
N GLN A 200 -16.70 7.68 10.07
CA GLN A 200 -16.78 7.04 11.40
C GLN A 200 -15.42 6.72 12.01
N LEU A 201 -14.34 6.61 11.19
CA LEU A 201 -12.98 6.41 11.69
C LEU A 201 -12.40 7.69 12.29
N LEU A 202 -12.82 8.87 11.84
CA LEU A 202 -12.35 10.16 12.32
C LEU A 202 -12.94 10.47 13.71
N GLU A 203 -14.19 10.08 13.97
CA GLU A 203 -14.88 10.33 15.25
C GLU A 203 -14.25 9.56 16.42
N HIS A 204 -13.58 8.44 16.15
CA HIS A 204 -12.90 7.62 17.17
C HIS A 204 -11.45 8.03 17.44
N GLY A 205 -10.90 8.96 16.66
CA GLY A 205 -9.51 9.47 16.78
C GLY A 205 -9.36 10.69 17.68
N GLU A 206 -10.43 11.41 17.97
CA GLU A 206 -10.39 12.64 18.81
C GLU A 206 -10.40 12.37 20.33
N ASP A 207 -10.66 11.12 20.75
CA ASP A 207 -10.73 10.72 22.17
C ASP A 207 -9.44 10.06 22.70
N LYS A 208 -8.27 10.27 22.06
CA LYS A 208 -6.98 9.71 22.52
C LYS A 208 -5.92 10.76 22.72
#